data_3299e189dc8fc37fe3c3e67664cf0539
#
_entry.id   3299e189dc8fc37fe3c3e67664cf0539
#
_cell.length_a   1.000
_cell.length_b   1.000
_cell.length_c   1.000
_cell.angle_alpha   90.00
_cell.angle_beta   90.00
_cell.angle_gamma   90.00
#
_symmetry.space_group_name_H-M   'P 1'
#
loop_
_entity.id
_entity.type
_entity.pdbx_description
1 polymer ?
#
loop_
_entity_poly.entity_id
_entity_poly.type
_entity_poly.pdbx_seq_one_letter_code
_entity_poly.pdbx_strand_id
1 'polypeptide(L)'
;MSDSRYDSLAQVLTNHSTKLKAGERVLIDVADTPEEFVIALIRAARAAKAEPHVVMHSGRISRELALGVTGSQAETMASIDLARLKKMQAYIAVRGSQNISEMADVPQSQMAL
;
A
#
# COMPACT_ATOMS: atom_id res chain seq x y z
N MET A 1 -8.84 -11.20 15.04
CA MET A 1 -9.91 -10.18 15.16
C MET A 1 -9.40 -8.86 14.62
N SER A 2 -10.16 -8.22 13.75
CA SER A 2 -9.70 -6.98 13.18
C SER A 2 -9.97 -5.80 14.10
N ASP A 3 -9.07 -4.83 14.04
CA ASP A 3 -9.23 -3.56 14.71
C ASP A 3 -10.21 -2.71 13.91
N SER A 4 -11.28 -2.23 14.53
CA SER A 4 -12.30 -1.44 13.84
C SER A 4 -11.74 -0.16 13.25
N ARG A 5 -10.66 0.39 13.83
CA ARG A 5 -10.01 1.57 13.25
C ARG A 5 -9.36 1.24 11.93
N TYR A 6 -8.80 0.04 11.80
CA TYR A 6 -8.22 -0.41 10.54
C TYR A 6 -9.30 -0.56 9.49
N ASP A 7 -10.44 -1.12 9.86
CA ASP A 7 -11.54 -1.28 8.91
C ASP A 7 -12.04 0.07 8.43
N SER A 8 -12.20 1.03 9.33
CA SER A 8 -12.64 2.38 8.97
C SER A 8 -11.63 3.07 8.07
N LEU A 9 -10.36 3.00 8.41
CA LEU A 9 -9.32 3.63 7.61
C LEU A 9 -9.22 2.99 6.23
N ALA A 10 -9.34 1.67 6.17
CA ALA A 10 -9.32 0.94 4.91
C ALA A 10 -10.47 1.40 4.01
N GLN A 11 -11.66 1.59 4.56
CA GLN A 11 -12.79 2.08 3.79
C GLN A 11 -12.57 3.49 3.27
N VAL A 12 -11.97 4.36 4.09
CA VAL A 12 -11.65 5.72 3.64
C VAL A 12 -10.67 5.67 2.47
N LEU A 13 -9.63 4.85 2.58
CA LEU A 13 -8.63 4.75 1.51
C LEU A 13 -9.22 4.20 0.22
N THR A 14 -10.12 3.23 0.30
CA THR A 14 -10.68 2.62 -0.90
C THR A 14 -11.81 3.45 -1.50
N ASN A 15 -12.67 4.04 -0.67
CA ASN A 15 -13.89 4.70 -1.13
C ASN A 15 -13.73 6.19 -1.38
N HIS A 16 -12.90 6.86 -0.57
CA HIS A 16 -12.76 8.32 -0.67
C HIS A 16 -11.47 8.72 -1.36
N SER A 17 -10.34 8.21 -0.87
CA SER A 17 -9.04 8.63 -1.40
C SER A 17 -8.77 8.07 -2.78
N THR A 18 -9.07 6.79 -2.98
CA THR A 18 -8.80 6.10 -4.23
C THR A 18 -10.01 6.06 -5.15
N LYS A 19 -11.20 6.14 -4.57
CA LYS A 19 -12.47 6.06 -5.31
C LYS A 19 -12.51 4.80 -6.17
N LEU A 20 -12.22 3.69 -5.54
CA LEU A 20 -12.08 2.41 -6.20
C LEU A 20 -13.42 1.96 -6.78
N LYS A 21 -13.39 1.46 -8.02
CA LYS A 21 -14.59 1.06 -8.74
C LYS A 21 -14.60 -0.44 -8.99
N ALA A 22 -15.79 -0.97 -9.18
CA ALA A 22 -15.97 -2.38 -9.50
C ALA A 22 -15.20 -2.76 -10.75
N GLY A 23 -14.52 -3.90 -10.70
CA GLY A 23 -13.77 -4.42 -11.84
C GLY A 23 -12.36 -3.86 -11.95
N GLU A 24 -12.00 -2.85 -11.18
CA GLU A 24 -10.65 -2.30 -11.22
C GLU A 24 -9.68 -3.19 -10.50
N ARG A 25 -8.45 -3.25 -11.00
CA ARG A 25 -7.33 -3.87 -10.29
C ARG A 25 -6.64 -2.79 -9.49
N VAL A 26 -6.49 -3.04 -8.19
CA VAL A 26 -5.81 -2.10 -7.29
C VAL A 26 -4.54 -2.74 -6.75
N LEU A 27 -3.44 -2.02 -6.83
CA LEU A 27 -2.20 -2.45 -6.19
C LEU A 27 -2.14 -1.85 -4.79
N ILE A 28 -2.10 -2.72 -3.80
CA ILE A 28 -1.93 -2.35 -2.40
C ILE A 28 -0.45 -2.57 -2.09
N ASP A 29 0.30 -1.48 -2.05
CA ASP A 29 1.75 -1.50 -1.89
C ASP A 29 2.07 -0.98 -0.50
N VAL A 30 2.48 -1.88 0.38
CA VAL A 30 2.65 -1.55 1.79
C VAL A 30 4.07 -1.83 2.25
N ALA A 31 4.56 -1.00 3.16
CA ALA A 31 5.86 -1.17 3.79
C ALA A 31 5.69 -1.04 5.29
N ASP A 32 6.22 -2.02 6.03
CA ASP A 32 6.22 -2.01 7.50
C ASP A 32 4.83 -1.77 8.07
N THR A 33 3.85 -2.44 7.51
CA THR A 33 2.44 -2.23 7.82
C THR A 33 1.90 -3.47 8.53
N PRO A 34 1.10 -3.30 9.58
CA PRO A 34 0.50 -4.45 10.28
C PRO A 34 -0.34 -5.29 9.33
N GLU A 35 -0.19 -6.61 9.42
CA GLU A 35 -0.93 -7.53 8.55
C GLU A 35 -2.43 -7.32 8.64
N GLU A 36 -2.93 -7.02 9.83
CA GLU A 36 -4.36 -6.83 10.02
C GLU A 36 -4.89 -5.66 9.21
N PHE A 37 -4.10 -4.61 9.06
CA PHE A 37 -4.49 -3.48 8.23
C PHE A 37 -4.48 -3.86 6.75
N VAL A 38 -3.48 -4.63 6.33
CA VAL A 38 -3.42 -5.11 4.94
C VAL A 38 -4.64 -5.97 4.63
N ILE A 39 -5.01 -6.84 5.57
CA ILE A 39 -6.21 -7.66 5.42
C ILE A 39 -7.46 -6.80 5.31
N ALA A 40 -7.54 -5.74 6.12
CA ALA A 40 -8.67 -4.82 6.05
C ALA A 40 -8.75 -4.13 4.69
N LEU A 41 -7.61 -3.75 4.12
CA LEU A 41 -7.56 -3.15 2.79
C LEU A 41 -8.04 -4.14 1.71
N ILE A 42 -7.61 -5.39 1.79
CA ILE A 42 -8.05 -6.41 0.86
C ILE A 42 -9.56 -6.59 0.93
N ARG A 43 -10.11 -6.67 2.15
CA ARG A 43 -11.54 -6.83 2.34
C ARG A 43 -12.32 -5.63 1.81
N ALA A 44 -11.82 -4.43 2.06
CA ALA A 44 -12.47 -3.22 1.58
C ALA A 44 -12.45 -3.15 0.05
N ALA A 45 -11.36 -3.55 -0.57
CA ALA A 45 -11.27 -3.58 -2.03
C ALA A 45 -12.28 -4.59 -2.61
N ARG A 46 -12.39 -5.77 -1.99
CA ARG A 46 -13.36 -6.77 -2.43
C ARG A 46 -14.79 -6.32 -2.21
N ALA A 47 -15.05 -5.59 -1.14
CA ALA A 47 -16.38 -5.03 -0.90
C ALA A 47 -16.77 -4.03 -1.99
N ALA A 48 -15.80 -3.33 -2.54
CA ALA A 48 -16.01 -2.44 -3.68
C ALA A 48 -16.02 -3.18 -5.01
N LYS A 49 -15.89 -4.51 -4.98
CA LYS A 49 -15.88 -5.40 -6.15
C LYS A 49 -14.68 -5.15 -7.05
N ALA A 50 -13.60 -4.65 -6.48
CA ALA A 50 -12.33 -4.52 -7.17
C ALA A 50 -11.49 -5.77 -6.96
N GLU A 51 -10.42 -5.88 -7.73
CA GLU A 51 -9.49 -7.00 -7.64
C GLU A 51 -8.22 -6.54 -6.94
N PRO A 52 -7.98 -6.95 -5.68
CA PRO A 52 -6.79 -6.51 -4.96
C PRO A 52 -5.55 -7.32 -5.31
N HIS A 53 -4.45 -6.64 -5.46
CA HIS A 53 -3.11 -7.23 -5.56
C HIS A 53 -2.26 -6.60 -4.49
N VAL A 54 -1.39 -7.36 -3.85
CA VAL A 54 -0.63 -6.86 -2.70
C VAL A 54 0.86 -7.08 -2.92
N VAL A 55 1.63 -6.05 -2.62
CA VAL A 55 3.09 -6.13 -2.55
C VAL A 55 3.50 -5.62 -1.18
N MET A 56 4.27 -6.42 -0.47
CA MET A 56 4.72 -6.07 0.88
C MET A 56 6.22 -5.87 0.89
N HIS A 57 6.66 -4.82 1.56
CA HIS A 57 8.07 -4.49 1.69
C HIS A 57 8.45 -4.35 3.16
N SER A 58 9.72 -4.60 3.43
CA SER A 58 10.34 -4.21 4.68
C SER A 58 11.25 -3.03 4.38
N GLY A 59 11.09 -1.93 5.11
CA GLY A 59 11.94 -0.76 4.93
C GLY A 59 13.41 -1.09 5.12
N ARG A 60 13.73 -1.97 6.06
CA ARG A 60 15.11 -2.38 6.33
C ARG A 60 15.68 -3.19 5.16
N ILE A 61 14.89 -4.09 4.60
CA ILE A 61 15.34 -4.89 3.46
C ILE A 61 15.51 -4.02 2.23
N SER A 62 14.56 -3.12 2.00
CA SER A 62 14.63 -2.19 0.86
C SER A 62 15.88 -1.31 0.95
N ARG A 63 16.20 -0.86 2.15
CA ARG A 63 17.39 -0.05 2.36
C ARG A 63 18.66 -0.84 2.05
N GLU A 64 18.72 -2.09 2.50
CA GLU A 64 19.89 -2.93 2.24
C GLU A 64 20.09 -3.16 0.75
N LEU A 65 18.99 -3.40 0.03
CA LEU A 65 19.05 -3.54 -1.42
C LEU A 65 19.55 -2.26 -2.09
N ALA A 66 19.09 -1.11 -1.62
CA ALA A 66 19.48 0.17 -2.21
C ALA A 66 20.95 0.47 -2.00
N LEU A 67 21.51 0.07 -0.87
CA LEU A 67 22.90 0.36 -0.54
C LEU A 67 23.89 -0.29 -1.50
N GLY A 68 23.53 -1.41 -2.12
CA GLY A 68 24.42 -2.09 -3.04
C GLY A 68 23.91 -2.13 -4.47
N VAL A 69 22.93 -1.30 -4.80
CA VAL A 69 22.27 -1.41 -6.10
C VAL A 69 23.22 -1.00 -7.23
N THR A 70 23.24 -1.81 -8.29
CA THR A 70 23.94 -1.48 -9.53
C THR A 70 22.94 -0.88 -10.50
N GLY A 71 23.45 -0.22 -11.57
CA GLY A 71 22.58 0.28 -12.62
C GLY A 71 21.73 -0.82 -13.25
N SER A 72 22.31 -1.96 -13.49
CA SER A 72 21.61 -3.10 -14.07
C SER A 72 20.50 -3.59 -13.16
N GLN A 73 20.76 -3.70 -11.87
CA GLN A 73 19.75 -4.14 -10.92
C GLN A 73 18.62 -3.12 -10.79
N ALA A 74 18.96 -1.84 -10.76
CA ALA A 74 17.94 -0.78 -10.69
C ALA A 74 17.03 -0.82 -11.91
N GLU A 75 17.59 -1.02 -13.09
CA GLU A 75 16.78 -1.13 -14.31
C GLU A 75 15.85 -2.33 -14.27
N THR A 76 16.35 -3.47 -13.79
CA THR A 76 15.54 -4.69 -13.68
C THR A 76 14.38 -4.46 -12.72
N MET A 77 14.67 -3.89 -11.55
CA MET A 77 13.65 -3.63 -10.56
C MET A 77 12.57 -2.68 -11.09
N ALA A 78 13.02 -1.60 -11.74
CA ALA A 78 12.09 -0.63 -12.32
C ALA A 78 11.22 -1.26 -13.41
N SER A 79 11.80 -2.13 -14.22
CA SER A 79 11.08 -2.80 -15.29
C SER A 79 9.97 -3.71 -14.73
N ILE A 80 10.28 -4.44 -13.67
CA ILE A 80 9.31 -5.32 -13.01
C ILE A 80 8.17 -4.49 -12.40
N ASP A 81 8.52 -3.42 -11.70
CA ASP A 81 7.54 -2.56 -11.07
C ASP A 81 6.63 -1.90 -12.11
N LEU A 82 7.21 -1.42 -13.19
CA LEU A 82 6.44 -0.79 -14.25
C LEU A 82 5.49 -1.77 -14.92
N ALA A 83 5.95 -3.00 -15.17
CA ALA A 83 5.10 -4.02 -15.77
C ALA A 83 3.89 -4.32 -14.87
N ARG A 84 4.10 -4.35 -13.55
CA ARG A 84 3.00 -4.56 -12.60
C ARG A 84 2.04 -3.37 -12.61
N LEU A 85 2.58 -2.15 -12.55
CA LEU A 85 1.75 -0.95 -12.49
C LEU A 85 0.89 -0.77 -13.74
N LYS A 86 1.40 -1.17 -14.90
CA LYS A 86 0.64 -1.05 -16.14
C LYS A 86 -0.63 -1.89 -16.14
N LYS A 87 -0.70 -2.90 -15.30
CA LYS A 87 -1.87 -3.77 -15.23
C LYS A 87 -2.91 -3.28 -14.22
N MET A 88 -2.60 -2.22 -13.48
CA MET A 88 -3.45 -1.72 -12.41
C MET A 88 -4.17 -0.45 -12.83
N GLN A 89 -5.39 -0.27 -12.34
CA GLN A 89 -6.17 0.94 -12.55
C GLN A 89 -6.15 1.83 -11.32
N ALA A 90 -5.75 1.28 -10.17
CA ALA A 90 -5.73 2.04 -8.92
C ALA A 90 -4.52 1.63 -8.09
N TYR A 91 -4.14 2.49 -7.17
CA TYR A 91 -2.94 2.29 -6.38
C TYR A 91 -3.16 2.84 -4.98
N ILE A 92 -2.87 2.03 -3.97
CA ILE A 92 -2.90 2.43 -2.57
C ILE A 92 -1.54 2.13 -1.97
N ALA A 93 -0.85 3.17 -1.52
CA ALA A 93 0.46 3.01 -0.90
C ALA A 93 0.37 3.36 0.58
N VAL A 94 0.89 2.48 1.42
CA VAL A 94 0.97 2.72 2.86
C VAL A 94 2.41 2.53 3.30
N ARG A 95 2.97 3.57 3.89
CA ARG A 95 4.32 3.54 4.44
C ARG A 95 4.20 3.70 5.95
N GLY A 96 3.79 2.62 6.57
CA GLY A 96 3.72 2.56 8.01
C GLY A 96 5.08 2.17 8.53
N SER A 97 5.31 2.40 9.75
CA SER A 97 6.52 1.91 10.36
C SER A 97 6.13 1.11 11.58
N GLN A 98 5.60 1.75 12.54
CA GLN A 98 5.35 1.07 13.81
C GLN A 98 3.90 1.03 14.16
N ASN A 99 3.15 2.03 13.75
CA ASN A 99 1.79 2.13 14.23
C ASN A 99 0.95 3.00 13.30
N ILE A 100 0.09 2.35 12.55
CA ILE A 100 -0.84 3.02 11.65
C ILE A 100 -1.78 3.95 12.42
N SER A 101 -2.15 3.58 13.65
CA SER A 101 -3.02 4.42 14.48
C SER A 101 -2.38 5.76 14.79
N GLU A 102 -1.07 5.76 15.02
CA GLU A 102 -0.35 7.00 15.29
C GLU A 102 -0.32 7.88 14.05
N MET A 103 -0.17 7.29 12.88
CA MET A 103 -0.19 8.05 11.64
C MET A 103 -1.51 8.76 11.42
N ALA A 104 -2.59 8.13 11.80
CA ALA A 104 -3.92 8.71 11.64
C ALA A 104 -4.10 9.96 12.51
N ASP A 105 -3.34 10.08 13.59
CA ASP A 105 -3.44 11.20 14.51
C ASP A 105 -2.41 12.30 14.23
N VAL A 106 -1.50 12.06 13.30
CA VAL A 106 -0.45 13.03 12.97
C VAL A 106 -1.04 14.16 12.12
N PRO A 107 -0.75 15.43 12.46
CA PRO A 107 -1.21 16.54 11.63
C PRO A 107 -0.74 16.41 10.20
N GLN A 108 -1.60 16.80 9.27
CA GLN A 108 -1.31 16.63 7.86
C GLN A 108 -0.03 17.31 7.42
N SER A 109 0.31 18.43 8.03
CA SER A 109 1.54 19.14 7.71
C SER A 109 2.78 18.31 7.99
N GLN A 110 2.71 17.39 8.94
CA GLN A 110 3.82 16.49 9.25
C GLN A 110 3.83 15.27 8.36
N MET A 111 2.67 14.86 7.87
CA MET A 111 2.57 13.70 7.00
C MET A 111 2.94 14.02 5.56
N ALA A 112 2.90 15.27 5.19
CA ALA A 112 3.15 15.70 3.81
C ALA A 112 4.63 15.70 3.43
N LEU A 113 5.51 15.34 4.35
CA LEU A 113 6.92 15.23 4.04
C LEU A 113 7.17 13.98 3.24
#